data_6c59e5565ae8e78b395a0344c47e3352
#
_entry.id   6c59e5565ae8e78b395a0344c47e3352
#
_cell.length_a   1.000
_cell.length_b   1.000
_cell.length_c   1.000
_cell.angle_alpha   90.00
_cell.angle_beta   90.00
_cell.angle_gamma   90.00
#
_symmetry.space_group_name_H-M   'P 1'
#
loop_
_entity.id
_entity.type
_entity.pdbx_description
1 polymer ?
#
loop_
_entity_poly.entity_id
_entity_poly.type
_entity_poly.pdbx_seq_one_letter_code
_entity_poly.pdbx_strand_id
1 'polypeptide(L)'
;DICAHWRFKTPEIAVESANHIYGMYLDYRDDDDFIGMDMCRKFLEMGFTRSRRYANHHSGKKYDSEGNVRPQETDHATCHFAKSAQIFKKVRDLVAKNPTYVTMRKTWRSNE
;
A
#
# COMPACT_ATOMS: atom_id res chain seq x y z
N ASP A 1 15.48 2.39 4.36
CA ASP A 1 14.34 3.29 4.25
C ASP A 1 13.25 2.67 3.36
N ILE A 2 12.06 2.51 3.89
CA ILE A 2 10.93 1.88 3.19
C ILE A 2 10.57 2.67 1.93
N CYS A 3 10.56 4.00 2.02
CA CYS A 3 10.20 4.88 0.90
C CYS A 3 11.10 4.64 -0.33
N ALA A 4 12.35 4.31 -0.12
CA ALA A 4 13.30 4.04 -1.22
C ALA A 4 12.89 2.83 -2.06
N HIS A 5 12.12 1.91 -1.48
CA HIS A 5 11.68 0.67 -2.14
C HIS A 5 10.22 0.71 -2.58
N TRP A 6 9.53 1.81 -2.35
CA TRP A 6 8.11 1.96 -2.65
C TRP A 6 7.92 2.43 -4.10
N ARG A 7 7.46 1.53 -4.97
CA ARG A 7 7.27 1.76 -6.40
C ARG A 7 6.03 1.01 -6.89
N PHE A 8 5.29 1.59 -7.82
CA PHE A 8 4.06 0.96 -8.33
C PHE A 8 3.76 1.25 -9.80
N LYS A 9 4.74 1.73 -10.57
CA LYS A 9 4.53 2.16 -11.95
C LYS A 9 4.02 1.05 -12.88
N THR A 10 4.49 -0.17 -12.70
CA THR A 10 4.02 -1.35 -13.45
C THR A 10 3.72 -2.48 -12.47
N PRO A 11 2.91 -3.50 -12.89
CA PRO A 11 2.65 -4.66 -12.03
C PRO A 11 3.94 -5.38 -11.59
N GLU A 12 4.91 -5.51 -12.47
CA GLU A 12 6.19 -6.16 -12.16
C GLU A 12 6.95 -5.38 -11.09
N ILE A 13 7.01 -4.05 -11.23
CA ILE A 13 7.65 -3.18 -10.25
C ILE A 13 6.87 -3.22 -8.93
N ALA A 14 5.53 -3.27 -8.98
CA ALA A 14 4.70 -3.36 -7.80
C ALA A 14 4.95 -4.66 -7.03
N VAL A 15 5.09 -5.80 -7.72
CA VAL A 15 5.43 -7.08 -7.09
C VAL A 15 6.76 -6.98 -6.35
N GLU A 16 7.79 -6.48 -7.03
CA GLU A 16 9.12 -6.29 -6.44
C GLU A 16 9.06 -5.39 -5.21
N SER A 17 8.39 -4.26 -5.33
CA SER A 17 8.23 -3.29 -4.25
C SER A 17 7.47 -3.88 -3.06
N ALA A 18 6.31 -4.48 -3.30
CA ALA A 18 5.48 -5.05 -2.24
C ALA A 18 6.20 -6.19 -1.52
N ASN A 19 6.89 -7.06 -2.26
CA ASN A 19 7.64 -8.17 -1.67
C ASN A 19 8.83 -7.67 -0.85
N HIS A 20 9.52 -6.63 -1.32
CA HIS A 20 10.63 -6.04 -0.57
C HIS A 20 10.14 -5.44 0.75
N ILE A 21 9.04 -4.69 0.71
CA ILE A 21 8.44 -4.09 1.91
C ILE A 21 7.95 -5.18 2.87
N TYR A 22 7.39 -6.26 2.35
CA TYR A 22 6.98 -7.39 3.17
C TYR A 22 8.18 -8.03 3.88
N GLY A 23 9.31 -8.18 3.19
CA GLY A 23 10.56 -8.66 3.78
C GLY A 23 11.04 -7.74 4.91
N MET A 24 10.96 -6.44 4.72
CA MET A 24 11.27 -5.46 5.76
C MET A 24 10.33 -5.61 6.96
N TYR A 25 9.03 -5.85 6.71
CA TYR A 25 8.05 -6.11 7.76
C TYR A 25 8.46 -7.32 8.61
N LEU A 26 8.87 -8.42 7.97
CA LEU A 26 9.31 -9.61 8.69
C LEU A 26 10.52 -9.34 9.57
N ASP A 27 11.47 -8.56 9.09
CA ASP A 27 12.65 -8.16 9.87
C ASP A 27 12.26 -7.32 11.08
N TYR A 28 11.37 -6.34 10.91
CA TYR A 28 10.88 -5.53 12.02
C TYR A 28 10.10 -6.39 13.03
N ARG A 29 9.35 -7.37 12.54
CA ARG A 29 8.63 -8.30 13.42
C ARG A 29 9.59 -9.13 14.26
N ASP A 30 10.67 -9.62 13.68
CA ASP A 30 11.69 -10.38 14.39
C ASP A 30 12.38 -9.54 15.47
N ASP A 31 12.49 -8.23 15.24
CA ASP A 31 13.08 -7.27 16.17
C ASP A 31 12.06 -6.72 17.18
N ASP A 32 10.80 -7.16 17.14
CA ASP A 32 9.70 -6.63 17.96
C ASP A 32 9.50 -5.12 17.77
N ASP A 33 9.84 -4.59 16.60
CA ASP A 33 9.74 -3.17 16.26
C ASP A 33 8.38 -2.88 15.64
N PHE A 34 7.38 -2.55 16.47
CA PHE A 34 6.03 -2.28 15.99
C PHE A 34 5.98 -1.04 15.10
N ILE A 35 6.77 -0.01 15.39
CA ILE A 35 6.77 1.21 14.57
C ILE A 35 7.20 0.87 13.14
N GLY A 36 8.26 0.09 12.97
CA GLY A 36 8.71 -0.39 11.67
C GLY A 36 7.66 -1.25 10.98
N MET A 37 7.04 -2.17 11.72
CA MET A 37 5.95 -3.03 11.21
C MET A 37 4.78 -2.18 10.67
N ASP A 38 4.32 -1.19 11.44
CA ASP A 38 3.20 -0.35 11.06
C ASP A 38 3.54 0.58 9.90
N MET A 39 4.77 1.05 9.81
CA MET A 39 5.23 1.83 8.66
C MET A 39 5.19 0.99 7.38
N CYS A 40 5.60 -0.27 7.43
CA CYS A 40 5.48 -1.17 6.26
C CYS A 40 4.02 -1.34 5.85
N ARG A 41 3.11 -1.56 6.81
CA ARG A 41 1.68 -1.63 6.53
C ARG A 41 1.18 -0.35 5.85
N LYS A 42 1.59 0.81 6.34
CA LYS A 42 1.19 2.11 5.76
C LYS A 42 1.66 2.26 4.32
N PHE A 43 2.91 1.90 4.02
CA PHE A 43 3.40 2.00 2.64
C PHE A 43 2.69 1.03 1.71
N LEU A 44 2.34 -0.17 2.19
CA LEU A 44 1.53 -1.12 1.41
C LEU A 44 0.12 -0.55 1.15
N GLU A 45 -0.49 0.06 2.17
CA GLU A 45 -1.79 0.72 2.05
C GLU A 45 -1.73 1.88 1.03
N MET A 46 -0.71 2.73 1.12
CA MET A 46 -0.53 3.84 0.17
C MET A 46 -0.24 3.33 -1.24
N GLY A 47 0.46 2.21 -1.38
CA GLY A 47 0.68 1.58 -2.67
C GLY A 47 -0.65 1.21 -3.32
N PHE A 48 -1.57 0.63 -2.54
CA PHE A 48 -2.92 0.33 -2.99
C PHE A 48 -3.71 1.60 -3.35
N THR A 49 -3.80 2.56 -2.43
CA THR A 49 -4.63 3.75 -2.64
C THR A 49 -4.11 4.62 -3.78
N ARG A 50 -2.78 4.78 -3.91
CA ARG A 50 -2.17 5.55 -5.01
C ARG A 50 -2.35 4.85 -6.34
N SER A 51 -2.15 3.54 -6.41
CA SER A 51 -2.36 2.78 -7.63
C SER A 51 -3.82 2.85 -8.06
N ARG A 52 -4.78 2.77 -7.13
CA ARG A 52 -6.20 2.95 -7.43
C ARG A 52 -6.49 4.34 -7.97
N ARG A 53 -5.86 5.37 -7.43
CA ARG A 53 -6.03 6.73 -7.93
C ARG A 53 -5.58 6.85 -9.38
N TYR A 54 -4.41 6.30 -9.71
CA TYR A 54 -3.91 6.34 -11.10
C TYR A 54 -4.74 5.44 -12.02
N ALA A 55 -5.32 4.36 -11.53
CA ALA A 55 -6.23 3.53 -12.31
C ALA A 55 -7.52 4.28 -12.64
N ASN A 56 -8.08 4.98 -11.65
CA ASN A 56 -9.34 5.74 -11.81
C ASN A 56 -9.13 7.03 -12.59
N HIS A 57 -7.98 7.67 -12.43
CA HIS A 57 -7.63 8.95 -13.05
C HIS A 57 -6.15 8.92 -13.44
N HIS A 58 -5.85 8.66 -14.71
CA HIS A 58 -4.47 8.43 -15.18
C HIS A 58 -3.52 9.59 -14.87
N SER A 59 -4.06 10.82 -14.75
CA SER A 59 -3.26 11.98 -14.33
C SER A 59 -2.90 11.98 -12.84
N GLY A 60 -3.51 11.10 -12.05
CA GLY A 60 -3.38 11.09 -10.60
C GLY A 60 -4.23 12.15 -9.90
N LYS A 61 -5.01 12.93 -10.66
CA LYS A 61 -5.83 14.02 -10.13
C LYS A 61 -7.30 13.63 -10.13
N LYS A 62 -7.86 13.52 -8.92
CA LYS A 62 -9.28 13.18 -8.74
C LYS A 62 -10.20 14.34 -9.04
N TYR A 63 -9.77 15.57 -8.79
CA TYR A 63 -10.59 16.78 -8.94
C TYR A 63 -10.06 17.65 -10.08
N ASP A 64 -10.99 18.37 -10.75
CA ASP A 64 -10.63 19.37 -11.74
C ASP A 64 -10.33 20.73 -11.07
N SER A 65 -10.07 21.78 -11.88
CA SER A 65 -9.74 23.11 -11.37
C SER A 65 -10.89 23.76 -10.61
N GLU A 66 -12.13 23.30 -10.83
CA GLU A 66 -13.34 23.81 -10.17
C GLU A 66 -13.75 23.02 -8.95
N GLY A 67 -12.97 22.00 -8.57
CA GLY A 67 -13.24 21.15 -7.41
C GLY A 67 -14.21 20.01 -7.67
N ASN A 68 -14.64 19.79 -8.92
CA ASN A 68 -15.52 18.69 -9.29
C ASN A 68 -14.73 17.41 -9.48
N VAL A 69 -15.33 16.26 -9.11
CA VAL A 69 -14.70 14.94 -9.31
C VAL A 69 -14.62 14.66 -10.81
N ARG A 70 -13.41 14.33 -11.29
CA ARG A 70 -13.20 13.96 -12.68
C ARG A 70 -13.86 12.60 -12.97
N PRO A 71 -14.35 12.37 -14.21
CA PRO A 71 -14.83 11.05 -14.59
C PRO A 71 -13.76 9.99 -14.43
N GLN A 72 -14.14 8.78 -14.04
CA GLN A 72 -13.22 7.64 -13.98
C GLN A 72 -12.81 7.23 -15.40
N GLU A 73 -11.59 6.75 -15.53
CA GLU A 73 -11.11 6.16 -16.78
C GLU A 73 -11.92 4.93 -17.12
N THR A 74 -12.14 4.69 -18.42
CA THR A 74 -12.91 3.53 -18.88
C THR A 74 -12.26 2.20 -18.54
N ASP A 75 -10.93 2.17 -18.40
CA ASP A 75 -10.16 0.98 -18.07
C ASP A 75 -9.76 0.91 -16.59
N HIS A 76 -10.45 1.64 -15.71
CA HIS A 76 -10.08 1.75 -14.29
C HIS A 76 -10.02 0.41 -13.55
N ALA A 77 -10.72 -0.61 -14.04
CA ALA A 77 -10.73 -1.93 -13.40
C ALA A 77 -9.70 -2.91 -14.01
N THR A 78 -9.16 -2.59 -15.19
CA THR A 78 -8.34 -3.55 -15.97
C THR A 78 -6.96 -3.04 -16.33
N CYS A 79 -6.66 -1.75 -16.17
CA CYS A 79 -5.36 -1.20 -16.53
C CYS A 79 -4.23 -1.71 -15.63
N HIS A 80 -2.99 -1.43 -16.03
CA HIS A 80 -1.83 -1.88 -15.25
C HIS A 80 -1.78 -1.30 -13.82
N PHE A 81 -2.28 -0.10 -13.60
CA PHE A 81 -2.39 0.47 -12.25
C PHE A 81 -3.40 -0.28 -11.38
N ALA A 82 -4.50 -0.78 -11.98
CA ALA A 82 -5.45 -1.62 -11.27
C ALA A 82 -4.78 -2.93 -10.81
N LYS A 83 -3.93 -3.52 -11.65
CA LYS A 83 -3.16 -4.71 -11.31
C LYS A 83 -2.16 -4.43 -10.19
N SER A 84 -1.45 -3.31 -10.27
CA SER A 84 -0.53 -2.88 -9.21
C SER A 84 -1.27 -2.71 -7.88
N ALA A 85 -2.47 -2.11 -7.90
CA ALA A 85 -3.29 -1.95 -6.71
C ALA A 85 -3.64 -3.29 -6.06
N GLN A 86 -4.02 -4.29 -6.86
CA GLN A 86 -4.35 -5.62 -6.34
C GLN A 86 -3.13 -6.29 -5.68
N ILE A 87 -1.96 -6.11 -6.24
CA ILE A 87 -0.70 -6.64 -5.69
C ILE A 87 -0.45 -6.05 -4.29
N PHE A 88 -0.52 -4.73 -4.15
CA PHE A 88 -0.34 -4.08 -2.85
C PHE A 88 -1.43 -4.45 -1.84
N LYS A 89 -2.69 -4.56 -2.29
CA LYS A 89 -3.79 -4.96 -1.43
C LYS A 89 -3.57 -6.35 -0.84
N LYS A 90 -3.14 -7.28 -1.67
CA LYS A 90 -2.89 -8.66 -1.25
C LYS A 90 -1.81 -8.72 -0.16
N VAL A 91 -0.70 -8.02 -0.36
CA VAL A 91 0.40 -8.01 0.61
C VAL A 91 0.02 -7.21 1.86
N ARG A 92 -0.68 -6.08 1.70
CA ARG A 92 -1.22 -5.33 2.84
C ARG A 92 -2.09 -6.22 3.72
N ASP A 93 -2.96 -7.02 3.12
CA ASP A 93 -3.85 -7.89 3.87
C ASP A 93 -3.07 -8.97 4.64
N LEU A 94 -1.99 -9.49 4.08
CA LEU A 94 -1.11 -10.42 4.79
C LEU A 94 -0.55 -9.78 6.07
N VAL A 95 -0.10 -8.54 6.00
CA VAL A 95 0.42 -7.81 7.16
C VAL A 95 -0.69 -7.47 8.14
N ALA A 96 -1.78 -6.86 7.65
CA ALA A 96 -2.86 -6.37 8.52
C ALA A 96 -3.56 -7.50 9.29
N LYS A 97 -3.58 -8.70 8.74
CA LYS A 97 -4.20 -9.89 9.37
C LYS A 97 -3.19 -10.78 10.10
N ASN A 98 -1.91 -10.44 10.05
CA ASN A 98 -0.89 -11.24 10.75
C ASN A 98 -1.14 -11.17 12.27
N PRO A 99 -1.23 -12.33 12.97
CA PRO A 99 -1.57 -12.34 14.41
C PRO A 99 -0.62 -11.51 15.27
N THR A 100 0.67 -11.54 14.98
CA THR A 100 1.68 -10.76 15.70
C THR A 100 1.40 -9.27 15.55
N TYR A 101 1.16 -8.81 14.32
CA TYR A 101 0.84 -7.40 14.05
C TYR A 101 -0.44 -6.97 14.78
N VAL A 102 -1.49 -7.78 14.68
CA VAL A 102 -2.79 -7.47 15.30
C VAL A 102 -2.64 -7.35 16.82
N THR A 103 -1.94 -8.27 17.46
CA THR A 103 -1.71 -8.28 18.90
C THR A 103 -0.90 -7.06 19.34
N MET A 104 0.21 -6.78 18.65
CA MET A 104 1.07 -5.65 18.99
C MET A 104 0.36 -4.30 18.77
N ARG A 105 -0.49 -4.19 17.75
CA ARG A 105 -1.28 -2.99 17.51
C ARG A 105 -2.24 -2.70 18.66
N LYS A 106 -2.92 -3.73 19.18
CA LYS A 106 -3.82 -3.59 20.34
C LYS A 106 -3.06 -3.11 21.57
N THR A 107 -1.92 -3.71 21.84
CA THR A 107 -1.06 -3.33 22.97
C THR A 107 -0.57 -1.90 22.82
N TRP A 108 -0.11 -1.51 21.63
CA TRP A 108 0.36 -0.17 21.33
C TRP A 108 -0.73 0.86 21.57
N ARG A 109 -1.96 0.61 21.08
CA ARG A 109 -3.10 1.52 21.26
C ARG A 109 -3.52 1.65 22.72
N SER A 110 -3.42 0.57 23.49
CA SER A 110 -3.76 0.59 24.92
C SER A 110 -2.81 1.46 25.73
N ASN A 111 -1.59 1.68 25.24
CA ASN A 111 -0.57 2.47 25.93
C ASN A 111 -0.55 3.93 25.47
N GLU A 112 -1.41 4.31 24.53
CA GLU A 112 -1.58 5.72 24.14
C GLU A 112 -2.43 6.51 25.19
#